data_8ef1d6fda77b1fc17516ad8a769f27f6
#
_entry.id   8ef1d6fda77b1fc17516ad8a769f27f6
#
_cell.length_a   1.000
_cell.length_b   1.000
_cell.length_c   1.000
_cell.angle_alpha   90.00
_cell.angle_beta   90.00
_cell.angle_gamma   90.00
#
_symmetry.space_group_name_H-M   'P 1'
#
loop_
_entity.id
_entity.type
_entity.pdbx_description
1 polymer ?
#
loop_
_entity_poly.entity_id
_entity_poly.type
_entity_poly.pdbx_seq_one_letter_code
_entity_poly.pdbx_strand_id
1 'polypeptide(L)'
;MITSSNINFDEVIESGKLIRSTYYNLYYLYKKDGKCRLGISLPKAKVQRAHDRNRLRRIVRNSFDDLKNESVDLVFLLAKNLDQSIKNDAIIVREQLLKDSKTILLDKN
;
A
#
# COMPACT_ATOMS: atom_id res chain seq x y z
N MET A 1 8.08 9.62 -8.21
CA MET A 1 7.94 8.90 -6.94
C MET A 1 6.60 9.23 -6.29
N ILE A 2 5.91 8.24 -5.76
CA ILE A 2 4.65 8.46 -5.05
C ILE A 2 4.94 9.11 -3.69
N THR A 3 4.19 10.15 -3.36
CA THR A 3 4.34 10.87 -2.10
C THR A 3 3.25 10.47 -1.11
N SER A 4 3.53 10.59 0.19
CA SER A 4 2.55 10.39 1.25
C SER A 4 2.07 11.71 1.87
N SER A 5 2.53 12.83 1.36
CA SER A 5 2.18 14.14 1.90
C SER A 5 0.68 14.40 1.82
N ASN A 6 0.11 14.85 2.93
CA ASN A 6 -1.30 15.30 3.01
C ASN A 6 -2.34 14.22 2.71
N ILE A 7 -1.99 12.93 2.76
CA ILE A 7 -2.99 11.89 2.60
C ILE A 7 -3.88 11.81 3.84
N ASN A 8 -5.18 11.71 3.61
CA ASN A 8 -6.16 11.54 4.69
C ASN A 8 -6.54 10.06 4.79
N PHE A 9 -5.94 9.37 5.76
CA PHE A 9 -6.18 7.93 5.95
C PHE A 9 -7.65 7.61 6.19
N ASP A 10 -8.31 8.38 7.04
CA ASP A 10 -9.70 8.11 7.41
C ASP A 10 -10.63 8.22 6.22
N GLU A 11 -10.45 9.23 5.38
CA GLU A 11 -11.26 9.41 4.18
C GLU A 11 -11.10 8.23 3.22
N VAL A 12 -9.86 7.79 2.99
CA VAL A 12 -9.59 6.68 2.07
C VAL A 12 -10.19 5.39 2.60
N ILE A 13 -10.07 5.15 3.91
CA ILE A 13 -10.61 3.95 4.54
C ILE A 13 -12.13 3.95 4.51
N GLU A 14 -12.77 5.09 4.79
CA GLU A 14 -14.23 5.17 4.85
C GLU A 14 -14.89 5.17 3.47
N SER A 15 -14.31 5.87 2.53
CA SER A 15 -14.93 6.10 1.21
C SER A 15 -14.32 5.29 0.08
N GLY A 16 -13.14 4.72 0.29
CA GLY A 16 -12.43 3.96 -0.73
C GLY A 16 -12.89 2.52 -0.83
N LYS A 17 -12.38 1.85 -1.85
CA LYS A 17 -12.58 0.41 -2.03
C LYS A 17 -11.51 -0.36 -1.29
N LEU A 18 -11.84 -1.58 -0.87
CA LEU A 18 -10.93 -2.45 -0.11
C LEU A 18 -10.52 -3.66 -0.93
N ILE A 19 -9.21 -3.89 -1.00
CA ILE A 19 -8.64 -5.16 -1.45
C ILE A 19 -8.04 -5.83 -0.21
N ARG A 20 -8.59 -6.97 0.18
CA ARG A 20 -8.14 -7.70 1.36
C ARG A 20 -7.24 -8.85 0.94
N SER A 21 -6.09 -8.97 1.59
CA SER A 21 -5.17 -10.08 1.40
C SER A 21 -4.79 -10.68 2.76
N THR A 22 -4.11 -11.82 2.74
CA THR A 22 -3.62 -12.46 3.97
C THR A 22 -2.67 -11.55 4.75
N TYR A 23 -1.85 -10.78 4.04
CA TYR A 23 -0.79 -9.96 4.64
C TYR A 23 -1.22 -8.55 4.97
N TYR A 24 -2.20 -8.00 4.22
CA TYR A 24 -2.51 -6.58 4.33
C TYR A 24 -3.95 -6.28 3.90
N ASN A 25 -4.42 -5.10 4.30
CA ASN A 25 -5.62 -4.49 3.74
C ASN A 25 -5.18 -3.28 2.94
N LEU A 26 -5.63 -3.19 1.70
CA LEU A 26 -5.30 -2.11 0.80
C LEU A 26 -6.57 -1.37 0.41
N TYR A 27 -6.62 -0.08 0.76
CA TYR A 27 -7.74 0.78 0.39
C TYR A 27 -7.29 1.72 -0.72
N TYR A 28 -8.18 2.02 -1.65
CA TYR A 28 -7.91 3.00 -2.70
C TYR A 28 -9.14 3.83 -3.00
N LEU A 29 -8.91 5.12 -3.27
CA LEU A 29 -9.97 6.07 -3.56
C LEU A 29 -9.52 6.96 -4.71
N TYR A 30 -10.22 6.87 -5.84
CA TYR A 30 -9.98 7.78 -6.96
C TYR A 30 -10.56 9.15 -6.63
N LYS A 31 -9.84 10.19 -7.05
CA LYS A 31 -10.22 11.59 -6.84
C LYS A 31 -10.20 12.34 -8.16
N LYS A 32 -10.74 13.55 -8.17
CA LYS A 32 -10.92 14.31 -9.42
C LYS A 32 -9.61 14.76 -10.03
N ASP A 33 -8.63 15.14 -9.20
CA ASP A 33 -7.37 15.69 -9.67
C ASP A 33 -6.25 15.37 -8.69
N GLY A 34 -5.04 15.80 -9.03
CA GLY A 34 -3.86 15.56 -8.22
C GLY A 34 -3.16 14.28 -8.62
N LYS A 35 -2.06 14.01 -7.94
CA LYS A 35 -1.25 12.81 -8.17
C LYS A 35 -1.54 11.75 -7.13
N CYS A 36 -1.11 10.53 -7.41
CA CYS A 36 -1.21 9.42 -6.48
C CYS A 36 -0.50 9.75 -5.16
N ARG A 37 -1.19 9.48 -4.05
CA ARG A 37 -0.62 9.55 -2.72
C ARG A 37 -0.75 8.20 -2.04
N LEU A 38 0.23 7.84 -1.22
CA LEU A 38 0.28 6.53 -0.57
C LEU A 38 0.58 6.69 0.91
N GLY A 39 -0.34 6.20 1.73
CA GLY A 39 -0.14 6.08 3.17
C GLY A 39 0.19 4.64 3.51
N ILE A 40 1.20 4.42 4.35
CA ILE A 40 1.64 3.08 4.74
C ILE A 40 1.65 2.98 6.25
N SER A 41 0.95 1.99 6.78
CA SER A 41 0.96 1.67 8.21
C SER A 41 1.64 0.33 8.45
N LEU A 42 2.79 0.36 9.12
CA LEU A 42 3.57 -0.82 9.51
C LEU A 42 3.77 -0.78 11.03
N PRO A 43 2.78 -1.26 11.81
CA PRO A 43 2.88 -1.20 13.26
C PRO A 43 4.10 -1.96 13.77
N LYS A 44 4.80 -1.38 14.75
CA LYS A 44 5.98 -1.99 15.35
C LYS A 44 5.67 -3.37 15.93
N ALA A 45 4.45 -3.56 16.43
CA ALA A 45 4.02 -4.86 16.95
C ALA A 45 3.98 -5.95 15.87
N LYS A 46 3.83 -5.57 14.61
CA LYS A 46 3.77 -6.51 13.48
C LYS A 46 5.10 -6.70 12.78
N VAL A 47 5.94 -5.67 12.77
CA VAL A 47 7.30 -5.72 12.21
C VAL A 47 8.21 -4.95 13.16
N GLN A 48 8.91 -5.68 14.04
CA GLN A 48 9.64 -5.06 15.13
C GLN A 48 10.89 -4.28 14.70
N ARG A 49 11.60 -4.77 13.69
CA ARG A 49 12.86 -4.16 13.26
C ARG A 49 12.61 -2.97 12.34
N ALA A 50 13.20 -1.82 12.66
CA ALA A 50 13.10 -0.63 11.82
C ALA A 50 13.63 -0.89 10.40
N HIS A 51 14.72 -1.66 10.28
CA HIS A 51 15.30 -2.04 9.00
C HIS A 51 14.27 -2.77 8.12
N ASP A 52 13.53 -3.70 8.70
CA ASP A 52 12.51 -4.47 7.99
C ASP A 52 11.32 -3.60 7.59
N ARG A 53 10.90 -2.68 8.48
CA ARG A 53 9.83 -1.73 8.13
C ARG A 53 10.24 -0.84 6.97
N ASN A 54 11.48 -0.35 6.96
CA ASN A 54 11.98 0.49 5.86
C ASN A 54 12.02 -0.28 4.54
N ARG A 55 12.44 -1.54 4.59
CA ARG A 55 12.45 -2.41 3.42
C ARG A 55 11.05 -2.62 2.86
N LEU A 56 10.08 -2.89 3.73
CA LEU A 56 8.68 -3.06 3.31
C LEU A 56 8.11 -1.78 2.73
N ARG A 57 8.42 -0.61 3.31
CA ARG A 57 7.97 0.66 2.75
C ARG A 57 8.44 0.85 1.32
N ARG A 58 9.70 0.53 1.05
CA ARG A 58 10.24 0.63 -0.32
C ARG A 58 9.52 -0.33 -1.26
N ILE A 59 9.29 -1.55 -0.82
CA ILE A 59 8.59 -2.56 -1.63
C ILE A 59 7.17 -2.09 -1.96
N VAL A 60 6.43 -1.63 -0.96
CA VAL A 60 5.06 -1.14 -1.16
C VAL A 60 5.07 0.05 -2.14
N ARG A 61 5.94 1.02 -1.89
CA ARG A 61 6.01 2.22 -2.73
C ARG A 61 6.36 1.90 -4.17
N ASN A 62 7.36 1.04 -4.38
CA ASN A 62 7.79 0.66 -5.72
C ASN A 62 6.76 -0.20 -6.45
N SER A 63 6.00 -0.99 -5.73
CA SER A 63 4.96 -1.85 -6.32
C SER A 63 3.83 -1.03 -6.96
N PHE A 64 3.62 0.21 -6.53
CA PHE A 64 2.57 1.08 -7.06
C PHE A 64 3.10 2.09 -8.08
N ASP A 65 4.30 1.91 -8.59
CA ASP A 65 4.90 2.87 -9.52
C ASP A 65 4.03 3.11 -10.77
N ASP A 66 3.31 2.10 -11.23
CA ASP A 66 2.40 2.21 -12.38
C ASP A 66 1.23 3.17 -12.11
N LEU A 67 0.94 3.46 -10.86
CA LEU A 67 -0.15 4.35 -10.47
C LEU A 67 0.32 5.78 -10.18
N LYS A 68 1.59 6.06 -10.27
CA LYS A 68 2.17 7.34 -9.83
C LYS A 68 1.54 8.58 -10.48
N ASN A 69 1.05 8.45 -11.71
CA ASN A 69 0.46 9.55 -12.46
C ASN A 69 -1.07 9.54 -12.41
N GLU A 70 -1.66 8.60 -11.69
CA GLU A 70 -3.12 8.50 -11.53
C GLU A 70 -3.59 9.32 -10.33
N SER A 71 -4.80 9.86 -10.42
CA SER A 71 -5.39 10.61 -9.31
C SER A 71 -6.07 9.65 -8.34
N VAL A 72 -5.27 8.91 -7.60
CA VAL A 72 -5.76 7.91 -6.66
C VAL A 72 -4.99 7.99 -5.34
N ASP A 73 -5.70 7.89 -4.24
CA ASP A 73 -5.10 7.78 -2.91
C ASP A 73 -5.12 6.31 -2.48
N LEU A 74 -4.00 5.85 -1.97
CA LEU A 74 -3.79 4.46 -1.55
C LEU A 74 -3.43 4.43 -0.07
N VAL A 75 -4.02 3.48 0.67
CA VAL A 75 -3.66 3.23 2.07
C VAL A 75 -3.36 1.75 2.23
N PHE A 76 -2.14 1.46 2.64
CA PHE A 76 -1.67 0.10 2.90
C PHE A 76 -1.60 -0.11 4.42
N LEU A 77 -2.36 -1.09 4.92
CA LEU A 77 -2.36 -1.44 6.34
C LEU A 77 -1.88 -2.88 6.48
N LEU A 78 -0.71 -3.08 7.08
CA LEU A 78 -0.19 -4.42 7.32
C LEU A 78 -1.09 -5.13 8.34
N ALA A 79 -1.59 -6.32 7.99
CA ALA A 79 -2.50 -7.08 8.85
C ALA A 79 -1.80 -8.25 9.54
N LYS A 80 -0.83 -8.89 8.90
CA LYS A 80 -0.16 -10.07 9.42
C LYS A 80 1.12 -9.71 10.18
N ASN A 81 1.36 -10.40 11.29
CA ASN A 81 2.62 -10.25 12.03
C ASN A 81 3.77 -10.89 11.25
N LEU A 82 4.86 -10.13 11.09
CA LEU A 82 6.06 -10.56 10.37
C LEU A 82 7.27 -10.47 11.31
N ASP A 83 7.25 -11.26 12.36
CA ASP A 83 8.25 -11.17 13.43
C ASP A 83 9.47 -12.07 13.21
N GLN A 84 9.46 -12.89 12.18
CA GLN A 84 10.57 -13.74 11.76
C GLN A 84 11.29 -13.14 10.57
N SER A 85 12.04 -13.96 9.81
CA SER A 85 12.65 -13.48 8.58
C SER A 85 11.58 -13.03 7.57
N ILE A 86 11.66 -11.78 7.14
CA ILE A 86 10.66 -11.21 6.23
C ILE A 86 10.97 -11.44 4.75
N LYS A 87 12.08 -12.13 4.42
CA LYS A 87 12.49 -12.27 3.01
C LYS A 87 11.40 -12.90 2.15
N ASN A 88 10.87 -14.04 2.58
CA ASN A 88 9.82 -14.74 1.82
C ASN A 88 8.52 -13.96 1.85
N ASP A 89 8.15 -13.40 3.01
CA ASP A 89 6.94 -12.60 3.15
C ASP A 89 6.99 -11.37 2.26
N ALA A 90 8.15 -10.72 2.19
CA ALA A 90 8.34 -9.55 1.35
C ALA A 90 8.13 -9.86 -0.13
N ILE A 91 8.60 -11.00 -0.60
CA ILE A 91 8.41 -11.43 -1.99
C ILE A 91 6.92 -11.65 -2.28
N ILE A 92 6.21 -12.33 -1.38
CA ILE A 92 4.78 -12.60 -1.54
C ILE A 92 3.99 -11.29 -1.55
N VAL A 93 4.28 -10.39 -0.62
CA VAL A 93 3.62 -9.08 -0.55
C VAL A 93 3.85 -8.30 -1.85
N ARG A 94 5.08 -8.27 -2.35
CA ARG A 94 5.40 -7.59 -3.60
C ARG A 94 4.60 -8.15 -4.77
N GLU A 95 4.54 -9.47 -4.90
CA GLU A 95 3.80 -10.11 -5.99
C GLU A 95 2.31 -9.78 -5.93
N GLN A 96 1.72 -9.83 -4.73
CA GLN A 96 0.32 -9.49 -4.54
C GLN A 96 0.05 -8.01 -4.84
N LEU A 97 0.93 -7.12 -4.40
CA LEU A 97 0.79 -5.69 -4.65
C LEU A 97 0.89 -5.35 -6.14
N LEU A 98 1.74 -6.05 -6.89
CA LEU A 98 1.83 -5.85 -8.33
C LEU A 98 0.53 -6.23 -9.03
N LYS A 99 -0.12 -7.31 -8.59
CA LYS A 99 -1.44 -7.68 -9.11
C LYS A 99 -2.51 -6.65 -8.72
N ASP A 100 -2.50 -6.22 -7.46
CA ASP A 100 -3.46 -5.25 -6.96
C ASP A 100 -3.31 -3.91 -7.66
N SER A 101 -2.09 -3.50 -7.96
CA SER A 101 -1.82 -2.28 -8.72
C SER A 101 -2.49 -2.31 -10.09
N LYS A 102 -2.41 -3.45 -10.79
CA LYS A 102 -3.09 -3.61 -12.08
C LYS A 102 -4.61 -3.58 -11.91
N THR A 103 -5.13 -4.23 -10.88
CA THR A 103 -6.57 -4.22 -10.59
C THR A 103 -7.07 -2.79 -10.37
N ILE A 104 -6.32 -2.00 -9.58
CA ILE A 104 -6.67 -0.62 -9.30
C ILE A 104 -6.63 0.21 -10.57
N LEU A 105 -5.61 0.04 -11.40
CA LEU A 105 -5.48 0.77 -12.65
C LEU A 105 -6.64 0.49 -13.60
N LEU A 106 -7.10 -0.77 -13.66
CA LEU A 106 -8.23 -1.17 -14.50
C LEU A 106 -9.57 -0.65 -13.96
N ASP A 107 -9.66 -0.37 -12.68
CA ASP A 107 -10.88 0.12 -12.03
C ASP A 107 -11.05 1.64 -12.15
N LYS A 108 -10.17 2.29 -12.88
CA LYS A 108 -10.14 3.74 -13.02
C LYS A 108 -11.43 4.33 -13.60
N ASN A 109 -12.13 3.56 -14.41
CA ASN A 109 -13.36 4.03 -15.05
C ASN A 109 -14.57 3.60 -14.21
#